data_feaca423050d287f37e5fd0762909cde
#
_entry.id   feaca423050d287f37e5fd0762909cde
#
_cell.length_a   1.000
_cell.length_b   1.000
_cell.length_c   1.000
_cell.angle_alpha   90.00
_cell.angle_beta   90.00
_cell.angle_gamma   90.00
#
_symmetry.space_group_name_H-M   'P 1'
#
loop_
_entity.id
_entity.type
_entity.pdbx_description
1 polymer ?
#
loop_
_entity_poly.entity_id
_entity_poly.type
_entity_poly.pdbx_seq_one_letter_code
_entity_poly.pdbx_strand_id
1 'polypeptide(L)'
;MRKLIFKILLEVFSLSFVLIIASNYFVRMKIVENNFVSRSENVFKQIETTLILNDEQLDIYYQLFTKQTLSKAKEAAKLLELDPDAINSVDKLKEIADFLQVDEIHFFNTNDEIYAGTNPEYYGFNFDSGEQISFFKPMLSDYNMQLCQDITPNTAENKMMQYAAVWQSDHSYIIQIGLVPDRYLQTIQGKDLASLFSGFIVDAGSNLYAINADNKQIVGSTNINHMNLYADNINLDVSSKYHESKLSIQYIDDIRNYVVTYRIDDYILVRTSVSSVLMKQVLSDSITLAFYLLIIYILAILIITRVLDKKIIKSIDEINKSLDKIENDNINYEVRVDTTEEFMELSDHINSMVTNMF
;
A
#
# COMPACT_ATOMS: atom_id res chain seq x y z
N MET A 1 -14.28 44.25 -42.89
CA MET A 1 -13.42 43.08 -43.02
C MET A 1 -12.65 42.77 -41.71
N ARG A 2 -11.81 43.67 -41.17
CA ARG A 2 -10.98 43.46 -39.95
C ARG A 2 -11.77 42.93 -38.74
N LYS A 3 -12.90 43.55 -38.39
CA LYS A 3 -13.75 43.12 -37.27
C LYS A 3 -14.32 41.71 -37.45
N LEU A 4 -14.66 41.33 -38.68
CA LEU A 4 -15.17 40.00 -38.99
C LEU A 4 -14.09 38.92 -38.83
N ILE A 5 -12.89 39.14 -39.37
CA ILE A 5 -11.76 38.23 -39.27
C ILE A 5 -11.37 38.05 -37.81
N PHE A 6 -11.27 39.13 -37.04
CA PHE A 6 -10.94 39.06 -35.62
C PHE A 6 -11.99 38.26 -34.85
N LYS A 7 -13.30 38.42 -35.16
CA LYS A 7 -14.37 37.66 -34.53
C LYS A 7 -14.23 36.15 -34.83
N ILE A 8 -14.00 35.81 -36.09
CA ILE A 8 -13.81 34.39 -36.49
C ILE A 8 -12.59 33.77 -35.79
N LEU A 9 -11.46 34.49 -35.74
CA LEU A 9 -10.27 33.99 -35.02
C LEU A 9 -10.55 33.78 -33.54
N LEU A 10 -11.25 34.72 -32.90
CA LEU A 10 -11.61 34.60 -31.48
C LEU A 10 -12.52 33.39 -31.23
N GLU A 11 -13.52 33.15 -32.08
CA GLU A 11 -14.43 32.01 -31.97
C GLU A 11 -13.67 30.68 -32.14
N VAL A 12 -12.83 30.55 -33.17
CA VAL A 12 -12.04 29.33 -33.43
C VAL A 12 -11.07 29.07 -32.29
N PHE A 13 -10.33 30.08 -31.83
CA PHE A 13 -9.38 29.90 -30.72
C PHE A 13 -10.08 29.61 -29.39
N SER A 14 -11.23 30.21 -29.12
CA SER A 14 -12.02 29.92 -27.92
C SER A 14 -12.53 28.47 -27.94
N LEU A 15 -13.06 28.00 -29.07
CA LEU A 15 -13.51 26.62 -29.19
C LEU A 15 -12.35 25.62 -29.03
N SER A 16 -11.21 25.86 -29.71
CA SER A 16 -10.04 24.99 -29.59
C SER A 16 -9.47 24.99 -28.16
N PHE A 17 -9.46 26.14 -27.48
CA PHE A 17 -9.03 26.26 -26.09
C PHE A 17 -9.85 25.37 -25.16
N VAL A 18 -11.19 25.46 -25.24
CA VAL A 18 -12.08 24.63 -24.43
C VAL A 18 -11.87 23.14 -24.70
N LEU A 19 -11.77 22.75 -25.97
CA LEU A 19 -11.58 21.35 -26.34
C LEU A 19 -10.23 20.79 -25.84
N ILE A 20 -9.14 21.55 -25.95
CA ILE A 20 -7.81 21.12 -25.46
C ILE A 20 -7.80 20.98 -23.96
N ILE A 21 -8.38 21.95 -23.21
CA ILE A 21 -8.42 21.88 -21.75
C ILE A 21 -9.31 20.72 -21.27
N ALA A 22 -10.48 20.52 -21.88
CA ALA A 22 -11.35 19.40 -21.55
C ALA A 22 -10.67 18.06 -21.82
N SER A 23 -10.07 17.90 -23.00
CA SER A 23 -9.32 16.69 -23.36
C SER A 23 -8.16 16.42 -22.37
N ASN A 24 -7.38 17.45 -22.06
CA ASN A 24 -6.28 17.35 -21.09
C ASN A 24 -6.78 16.92 -19.71
N TYR A 25 -7.86 17.50 -19.22
CA TYR A 25 -8.45 17.13 -17.93
C TYR A 25 -8.82 15.64 -17.88
N PHE A 26 -9.50 15.12 -18.90
CA PHE A 26 -9.88 13.70 -18.95
C PHE A 26 -8.66 12.76 -19.01
N VAL A 27 -7.66 13.11 -19.84
CA VAL A 27 -6.43 12.32 -19.96
C VAL A 27 -5.66 12.31 -18.63
N ARG A 28 -5.49 13.48 -18.00
CA ARG A 28 -4.82 13.60 -16.70
C ARG A 28 -5.54 12.85 -15.61
N MET A 29 -6.86 12.92 -15.57
CA MET A 29 -7.67 12.17 -14.60
C MET A 29 -7.42 10.67 -14.72
N LYS A 30 -7.41 10.14 -15.94
CA LYS A 30 -7.13 8.72 -16.18
C LYS A 30 -5.71 8.31 -15.76
N ILE A 31 -4.72 9.17 -16.01
CA ILE A 31 -3.33 8.95 -15.57
C ILE A 31 -3.26 8.90 -14.03
N VAL A 32 -3.93 9.82 -13.34
CA VAL A 32 -3.93 9.86 -11.85
C VAL A 32 -4.61 8.63 -11.28
N GLU A 33 -5.75 8.20 -11.84
CA GLU A 33 -6.41 6.95 -11.45
C GLU A 33 -5.49 5.72 -11.63
N ASN A 34 -4.89 5.57 -12.81
CA ASN A 34 -3.99 4.45 -13.09
C ASN A 34 -2.76 4.46 -12.16
N ASN A 35 -2.18 5.63 -11.91
CA ASN A 35 -1.06 5.78 -10.98
C ASN A 35 -1.47 5.44 -9.54
N PHE A 36 -2.69 5.79 -9.12
CA PHE A 36 -3.19 5.43 -7.80
C PHE A 36 -3.34 3.92 -7.66
N VAL A 37 -3.88 3.23 -8.68
CA VAL A 37 -3.96 1.75 -8.70
C VAL A 37 -2.56 1.13 -8.63
N SER A 38 -1.65 1.49 -9.53
CA SER A 38 -0.29 0.91 -9.56
C SER A 38 0.49 1.13 -8.26
N ARG A 39 0.38 2.33 -7.66
CA ARG A 39 1.00 2.60 -6.36
C ARG A 39 0.37 1.77 -5.24
N SER A 40 -0.95 1.57 -5.29
CA SER A 40 -1.65 0.71 -4.32
C SER A 40 -1.19 -0.73 -4.43
N GLU A 41 -1.09 -1.28 -5.63
CA GLU A 41 -0.58 -2.64 -5.88
C GLU A 41 0.84 -2.84 -5.36
N ASN A 42 1.73 -1.86 -5.57
CA ASN A 42 3.09 -1.93 -5.04
C ASN A 42 3.11 -1.97 -3.51
N VAL A 43 2.29 -1.16 -2.84
CA VAL A 43 2.16 -1.16 -1.39
C VAL A 43 1.56 -2.48 -0.91
N PHE A 44 0.53 -3.01 -1.57
CA PHE A 44 -0.08 -4.29 -1.21
C PHE A 44 0.91 -5.45 -1.32
N LYS A 45 1.69 -5.53 -2.39
CA LYS A 45 2.75 -6.53 -2.55
C LYS A 45 3.85 -6.40 -1.48
N GLN A 46 4.19 -5.19 -1.09
CA GLN A 46 5.13 -4.96 0.00
C GLN A 46 4.58 -5.47 1.33
N ILE A 47 3.30 -5.21 1.63
CA ILE A 47 2.63 -5.73 2.83
C ILE A 47 2.60 -7.25 2.80
N GLU A 48 2.15 -7.86 1.71
CA GLU A 48 2.10 -9.32 1.51
C GLU A 48 3.47 -9.95 1.74
N THR A 49 4.51 -9.43 1.11
CA THR A 49 5.89 -9.91 1.31
C THR A 49 6.33 -9.78 2.77
N THR A 50 5.99 -8.68 3.43
CA THR A 50 6.35 -8.47 4.84
C THR A 50 5.63 -9.46 5.76
N LEU A 51 4.37 -9.78 5.48
CA LEU A 51 3.61 -10.79 6.23
C LEU A 51 4.24 -12.17 6.08
N ILE A 52 4.54 -12.59 4.85
CA ILE A 52 5.20 -13.88 4.59
C ILE A 52 6.56 -13.97 5.32
N LEU A 53 7.38 -12.93 5.24
CA LEU A 53 8.68 -12.91 5.92
C LEU A 53 8.54 -12.91 7.46
N ASN A 54 7.51 -12.27 8.00
CA ASN A 54 7.23 -12.33 9.43
C ASN A 54 6.85 -13.73 9.86
N ASP A 55 5.98 -14.42 9.13
CA ASP A 55 5.55 -15.79 9.42
C ASP A 55 6.72 -16.76 9.36
N GLU A 56 7.56 -16.69 8.31
CA GLU A 56 8.79 -17.49 8.20
C GLU A 56 9.76 -17.24 9.37
N GLN A 57 9.93 -15.99 9.81
CA GLN A 57 10.76 -15.66 10.96
C GLN A 57 10.19 -16.21 12.26
N LEU A 58 8.87 -16.13 12.46
CA LEU A 58 8.20 -16.69 13.63
C LEU A 58 8.41 -18.20 13.71
N ASP A 59 8.27 -18.90 12.58
CA ASP A 59 8.52 -20.34 12.51
C ASP A 59 9.96 -20.69 12.89
N ILE A 60 10.95 -19.96 12.36
CA ILE A 60 12.36 -20.14 12.71
C ILE A 60 12.59 -19.91 14.21
N TYR A 61 12.05 -18.84 14.78
CA TYR A 61 12.16 -18.58 16.21
C TYR A 61 11.50 -19.67 17.05
N TYR A 62 10.34 -20.15 16.62
CA TYR A 62 9.64 -21.23 17.30
C TYR A 62 10.45 -22.54 17.29
N GLN A 63 11.00 -22.94 16.15
CA GLN A 63 11.86 -24.12 16.01
C GLN A 63 13.13 -24.00 16.86
N LEU A 64 13.76 -22.82 16.89
CA LEU A 64 14.93 -22.56 17.73
C LEU A 64 14.58 -22.66 19.21
N PHE A 65 13.45 -22.11 19.64
CA PHE A 65 12.99 -22.19 21.02
C PHE A 65 12.72 -23.63 21.44
N THR A 66 11.99 -24.39 20.61
CA THR A 66 11.73 -25.83 20.82
C THR A 66 13.03 -26.64 20.93
N LYS A 67 13.99 -26.42 20.03
CA LYS A 67 15.30 -27.09 20.08
C LYS A 67 16.09 -26.72 21.33
N GLN A 68 16.03 -25.47 21.77
CA GLN A 68 16.68 -24.97 22.97
C GLN A 68 16.07 -25.61 24.23
N THR A 69 14.75 -25.69 24.30
CA THR A 69 14.02 -26.32 25.41
C THR A 69 14.41 -27.79 25.53
N LEU A 70 14.44 -28.52 24.42
CA LEU A 70 14.86 -29.92 24.43
C LEU A 70 16.34 -30.10 24.83
N SER A 71 17.23 -29.18 24.42
CA SER A 71 18.63 -29.19 24.86
C SER A 71 18.78 -29.07 26.37
N LYS A 72 18.00 -28.13 26.96
CA LYS A 72 17.99 -27.91 28.42
C LYS A 72 17.48 -29.10 29.19
N ALA A 73 16.50 -29.84 28.66
CA ALA A 73 16.06 -31.11 29.27
C ALA A 73 17.20 -32.13 29.32
N LYS A 74 17.99 -32.25 28.25
CA LYS A 74 19.17 -33.13 28.19
C LYS A 74 20.27 -32.65 29.14
N GLU A 75 20.49 -31.36 29.24
CA GLU A 75 21.47 -30.77 30.17
C GLU A 75 21.05 -31.02 31.61
N ALA A 76 19.77 -30.91 31.97
CA ALA A 76 19.23 -31.28 33.26
C ALA A 76 19.51 -32.78 33.59
N ALA A 77 19.22 -33.66 32.64
CA ALA A 77 19.52 -35.06 32.79
C ALA A 77 21.03 -35.32 33.09
N LYS A 78 21.89 -34.60 32.35
CA LYS A 78 23.36 -34.75 32.54
C LYS A 78 23.86 -34.19 33.86
N LEU A 79 23.30 -33.07 34.34
CA LEU A 79 23.67 -32.52 35.65
C LEU A 79 23.28 -33.49 36.79
N LEU A 80 22.12 -34.12 36.67
CA LEU A 80 21.64 -35.09 37.67
C LEU A 80 22.40 -36.45 37.62
N GLU A 81 23.04 -36.81 36.52
CA GLU A 81 24.01 -37.88 36.52
C GLU A 81 25.24 -37.56 37.39
N LEU A 82 25.62 -36.29 37.48
CA LEU A 82 26.79 -35.85 38.26
C LEU A 82 26.48 -35.66 39.75
N ASP A 83 25.25 -35.25 40.10
CA ASP A 83 24.75 -35.10 41.48
C ASP A 83 23.36 -35.78 41.61
N PRO A 84 23.26 -37.12 41.72
CA PRO A 84 22.00 -37.82 41.81
C PRO A 84 21.19 -37.48 43.07
N ASP A 85 21.87 -37.05 44.14
CA ASP A 85 21.22 -36.67 45.40
C ASP A 85 20.47 -35.33 45.30
N ALA A 86 20.71 -34.52 44.28
CA ALA A 86 20.03 -33.26 44.07
C ALA A 86 18.49 -33.42 43.90
N ILE A 87 18.03 -34.58 43.37
CA ILE A 87 16.61 -34.90 43.20
C ILE A 87 15.82 -34.89 44.52
N ASN A 88 16.50 -35.10 45.64
CA ASN A 88 15.90 -35.15 46.97
C ASN A 88 15.78 -33.80 47.66
N SER A 89 16.24 -32.72 46.97
CA SER A 89 16.26 -31.36 47.52
C SER A 89 15.63 -30.35 46.56
N VAL A 90 14.48 -29.80 46.94
CA VAL A 90 13.79 -28.76 46.16
C VAL A 90 14.69 -27.53 45.91
N ASP A 91 15.48 -27.14 46.94
CA ASP A 91 16.39 -25.99 46.82
C ASP A 91 17.50 -26.26 45.79
N LYS A 92 18.15 -27.45 45.81
CA LYS A 92 19.12 -27.82 44.77
C LYS A 92 18.51 -27.88 43.39
N LEU A 93 17.26 -28.38 43.25
CA LEU A 93 16.57 -28.43 41.97
C LEU A 93 16.29 -27.02 41.45
N LYS A 94 15.94 -26.07 42.31
CA LYS A 94 15.78 -24.65 41.97
C LYS A 94 17.12 -24.04 41.54
N GLU A 95 18.23 -24.33 42.21
CA GLU A 95 19.56 -23.91 41.79
C GLU A 95 19.93 -24.44 40.40
N ILE A 96 19.59 -25.71 40.10
CA ILE A 96 19.79 -26.28 38.77
C ILE A 96 18.89 -25.63 37.74
N ALA A 97 17.61 -25.35 38.08
CA ALA A 97 16.68 -24.65 37.21
C ALA A 97 17.16 -23.25 36.88
N ASP A 98 17.62 -22.47 37.88
CA ASP A 98 18.22 -21.16 37.70
C ASP A 98 19.47 -21.19 36.82
N PHE A 99 20.36 -22.16 37.04
CA PHE A 99 21.58 -22.36 36.24
C PHE A 99 21.24 -22.64 34.78
N LEU A 100 20.27 -23.52 34.54
CA LEU A 100 19.80 -23.88 33.19
C LEU A 100 18.87 -22.80 32.58
N GLN A 101 18.49 -21.78 33.37
CA GLN A 101 17.49 -20.79 32.98
C GLN A 101 16.18 -21.45 32.51
N VAL A 102 15.63 -22.35 33.31
CA VAL A 102 14.32 -22.96 33.17
C VAL A 102 13.45 -22.59 34.34
N ASP A 103 12.12 -22.56 34.15
CA ASP A 103 11.20 -22.17 35.22
C ASP A 103 10.81 -23.35 36.11
N GLU A 104 10.77 -24.56 35.54
CA GLU A 104 10.32 -25.75 36.24
C GLU A 104 11.15 -26.97 35.83
N ILE A 105 11.35 -27.89 36.82
CA ILE A 105 11.89 -29.23 36.58
C ILE A 105 11.01 -30.21 37.33
N HIS A 106 10.53 -31.25 36.65
CA HIS A 106 9.71 -32.33 37.20
C HIS A 106 10.30 -33.67 36.87
N PHE A 107 10.11 -34.64 37.79
CA PHE A 107 10.55 -36.02 37.66
C PHE A 107 9.38 -36.95 37.72
N PHE A 108 9.17 -37.71 36.66
CA PHE A 108 8.16 -38.75 36.62
C PHE A 108 8.81 -40.12 36.87
N ASN A 109 8.25 -40.85 37.78
CA ASN A 109 8.65 -42.27 38.03
C ASN A 109 8.14 -43.15 36.87
N THR A 110 8.50 -44.44 36.89
CA THR A 110 8.10 -45.43 35.87
C THR A 110 6.59 -45.72 35.89
N ASN A 111 5.86 -45.27 36.92
CA ASN A 111 4.38 -45.32 37.02
C ASN A 111 3.72 -44.02 36.59
N ASP A 112 4.42 -43.17 35.82
CA ASP A 112 3.97 -41.89 35.27
C ASP A 112 3.61 -40.77 36.25
N GLU A 113 4.00 -40.91 37.55
CA GLU A 113 3.67 -39.96 38.60
C GLU A 113 4.83 -38.98 38.87
N ILE A 114 4.54 -37.67 39.01
CA ILE A 114 5.52 -36.66 39.47
C ILE A 114 5.80 -36.93 40.97
N TYR A 115 7.05 -37.33 41.26
CA TYR A 115 7.48 -37.62 42.62
C TYR A 115 8.53 -36.66 43.19
N ALA A 116 9.16 -35.88 42.34
CA ALA A 116 10.13 -34.85 42.68
C ALA A 116 10.09 -33.69 41.69
N GLY A 117 10.59 -32.53 42.07
CA GLY A 117 10.60 -31.36 41.18
C GLY A 117 10.80 -30.05 41.92
N THR A 118 10.85 -28.94 41.20
CA THR A 118 10.95 -27.56 41.71
C THR A 118 9.67 -27.11 42.42
N ASN A 119 8.51 -27.71 42.03
CA ASN A 119 7.19 -27.35 42.54
C ASN A 119 6.54 -28.54 43.25
N PRO A 120 6.66 -28.65 44.60
CA PRO A 120 6.08 -29.78 45.36
C PRO A 120 4.53 -29.85 45.26
N GLU A 121 3.86 -28.80 44.87
CA GLU A 121 2.40 -28.77 44.68
C GLU A 121 1.93 -29.65 43.51
N TYR A 122 2.83 -30.04 42.60
CA TYR A 122 2.52 -30.93 41.46
C TYR A 122 2.79 -32.41 41.72
N TYR A 123 3.30 -32.73 42.90
CA TYR A 123 3.53 -34.15 43.27
C TYR A 123 2.23 -34.93 43.28
N GLY A 124 2.26 -36.11 42.66
CA GLY A 124 1.09 -36.98 42.48
C GLY A 124 0.36 -36.73 41.14
N PHE A 125 0.69 -35.66 40.36
CA PHE A 125 0.18 -35.56 39.00
C PHE A 125 0.81 -36.67 38.14
N ASN A 126 0.00 -37.21 37.23
CA ASN A 126 0.40 -38.22 36.29
C ASN A 126 -0.08 -37.87 34.87
N PHE A 127 0.29 -38.69 33.86
CA PHE A 127 -0.07 -38.39 32.46
C PHE A 127 -1.60 -38.45 32.18
N ASP A 128 -2.43 -38.87 33.12
CA ASP A 128 -3.90 -38.81 33.02
C ASP A 128 -4.52 -37.61 33.78
N SER A 129 -3.69 -36.78 34.42
CA SER A 129 -4.14 -35.63 35.21
C SER A 129 -4.62 -34.45 34.35
N GLY A 130 -4.38 -34.39 33.05
CA GLY A 130 -4.81 -33.35 32.13
C GLY A 130 -4.32 -33.54 30.74
N GLU A 131 -4.91 -32.80 29.79
CA GLU A 131 -4.59 -32.89 28.35
C GLU A 131 -3.13 -32.52 28.07
N GLN A 132 -2.63 -31.45 28.68
CA GLN A 132 -1.27 -30.98 28.50
C GLN A 132 -0.23 -32.04 28.90
N ILE A 133 -0.36 -32.61 30.11
CA ILE A 133 0.59 -33.55 30.65
C ILE A 133 0.50 -34.90 29.94
N SER A 134 -0.67 -35.28 29.40
CA SER A 134 -0.89 -36.53 28.65
C SER A 134 -0.09 -36.64 27.35
N PHE A 135 0.38 -35.48 26.82
CA PHE A 135 1.25 -35.39 25.64
C PHE A 135 2.51 -36.28 25.80
N PHE A 136 3.03 -36.46 27.02
CA PHE A 136 4.24 -37.20 27.31
C PHE A 136 4.01 -38.72 27.55
N LYS A 137 2.75 -39.16 27.60
CA LYS A 137 2.39 -40.60 27.82
C LYS A 137 3.08 -41.58 26.84
N PRO A 138 3.31 -41.30 25.55
CA PRO A 138 4.00 -42.17 24.64
C PRO A 138 5.43 -42.55 25.09
N MET A 139 6.09 -41.70 25.90
CA MET A 139 7.43 -41.94 26.41
C MET A 139 7.53 -43.22 27.26
N LEU A 140 6.44 -43.61 27.91
CA LEU A 140 6.38 -44.85 28.70
C LEU A 140 6.59 -46.13 27.84
N SER A 141 6.34 -46.03 26.54
CA SER A 141 6.49 -47.13 25.58
C SER A 141 7.82 -47.12 24.83
N ASP A 142 8.58 -46.02 24.89
CA ASP A 142 9.84 -45.87 24.18
C ASP A 142 10.85 -45.04 25.01
N TYR A 143 11.82 -45.72 25.57
CA TYR A 143 12.89 -45.11 26.37
C TYR A 143 13.85 -44.20 25.61
N ASN A 144 13.86 -44.27 24.27
CA ASN A 144 14.66 -43.37 23.42
C ASN A 144 13.90 -42.11 23.01
N MET A 145 12.60 -42.07 23.31
CA MET A 145 11.76 -40.95 22.94
C MET A 145 12.14 -39.69 23.72
N GLN A 146 12.17 -38.59 22.99
CA GLN A 146 12.41 -37.26 23.52
C GLN A 146 11.29 -36.36 22.95
N LEU A 147 10.53 -35.70 23.79
CA LEU A 147 9.40 -34.90 23.36
C LEU A 147 9.53 -33.45 23.83
N CYS A 148 9.14 -32.57 22.96
CA CYS A 148 8.91 -31.18 23.30
C CYS A 148 7.53 -30.82 22.76
N GLN A 149 6.64 -30.33 23.61
CA GLN A 149 5.29 -29.96 23.22
C GLN A 149 5.25 -28.53 22.70
N ASP A 150 4.16 -28.18 22.03
CA ASP A 150 3.86 -26.80 21.68
C ASP A 150 3.58 -25.96 22.93
N ILE A 151 3.72 -24.63 22.79
CA ILE A 151 3.35 -23.71 23.85
C ILE A 151 1.86 -23.85 24.14
N THR A 152 1.54 -24.30 25.35
CA THR A 152 0.17 -24.58 25.75
C THR A 152 -0.05 -24.26 27.24
N PRO A 153 -1.28 -24.00 27.70
CA PRO A 153 -1.56 -23.84 29.11
C PRO A 153 -1.19 -25.09 29.89
N ASN A 154 -0.46 -24.94 31.01
CA ASN A 154 -0.13 -26.06 31.88
C ASN A 154 -1.34 -26.60 32.61
N THR A 155 -1.30 -27.88 33.03
CA THR A 155 -2.41 -28.56 33.72
C THR A 155 -2.73 -27.95 35.06
N ALA A 156 -1.76 -27.43 35.81
CA ALA A 156 -1.89 -26.99 37.16
C ALA A 156 -2.45 -25.56 37.30
N GLU A 157 -1.91 -24.60 36.56
CA GLU A 157 -2.12 -23.17 36.73
C GLU A 157 -2.76 -22.48 35.53
N ASN A 158 -2.97 -23.20 34.43
CA ASN A 158 -3.39 -22.66 33.16
C ASN A 158 -2.44 -21.57 32.61
N LYS A 159 -1.16 -21.63 32.98
CA LYS A 159 -0.10 -20.73 32.53
C LYS A 159 0.50 -21.21 31.21
N MET A 160 0.71 -20.31 30.29
CA MET A 160 1.35 -20.63 29.00
C MET A 160 2.79 -21.09 29.21
N MET A 161 3.09 -22.33 28.87
CA MET A 161 4.38 -22.97 29.08
C MET A 161 4.77 -23.81 27.86
N GLN A 162 6.05 -24.03 27.65
CA GLN A 162 6.55 -25.09 26.78
C GLN A 162 7.30 -26.11 27.63
N TYR A 163 6.93 -27.38 27.53
CA TYR A 163 7.59 -28.47 28.23
C TYR A 163 8.33 -29.35 27.28
N ALA A 164 9.53 -29.78 27.70
CA ALA A 164 10.29 -30.83 27.04
C ALA A 164 10.71 -31.93 28.05
N ALA A 165 10.66 -33.16 27.60
CA ALA A 165 11.00 -34.31 28.44
C ALA A 165 11.95 -35.28 27.76
N VAL A 166 12.82 -35.84 28.56
CA VAL A 166 13.79 -36.89 28.16
C VAL A 166 13.85 -37.97 29.25
N TRP A 167 14.18 -39.19 28.86
CA TRP A 167 14.55 -40.21 29.84
C TRP A 167 15.94 -39.97 30.41
N GLN A 168 16.13 -40.30 31.69
CA GLN A 168 17.45 -40.43 32.28
C GLN A 168 18.20 -41.60 31.56
N SER A 169 19.51 -41.54 31.52
CA SER A 169 20.32 -42.50 30.77
C SER A 169 20.17 -43.98 31.24
N ASP A 170 19.85 -44.17 32.50
CA ASP A 170 19.57 -45.48 33.11
C ASP A 170 18.07 -45.89 33.05
N HIS A 171 17.24 -45.03 32.44
CA HIS A 171 15.78 -45.19 32.31
C HIS A 171 15.01 -45.31 33.64
N SER A 172 15.57 -44.75 34.72
CA SER A 172 14.95 -44.80 36.05
C SER A 172 13.79 -43.84 36.21
N TYR A 173 13.82 -42.73 35.48
CA TYR A 173 12.78 -41.70 35.49
C TYR A 173 12.80 -40.80 34.24
N ILE A 174 11.70 -40.11 33.98
CA ILE A 174 11.61 -39.06 32.97
C ILE A 174 11.88 -37.73 33.64
N ILE A 175 12.73 -36.93 33.00
CA ILE A 175 12.96 -35.51 33.39
C ILE A 175 12.19 -34.65 32.44
N GLN A 176 11.33 -33.80 32.97
CA GLN A 176 10.59 -32.79 32.24
C GLN A 176 11.06 -31.42 32.74
N ILE A 177 11.36 -30.53 31.82
CA ILE A 177 11.57 -29.10 32.13
C ILE A 177 10.46 -28.27 31.53
N GLY A 178 10.12 -27.16 32.21
CA GLY A 178 9.17 -26.17 31.75
C GLY A 178 9.79 -24.81 31.56
N LEU A 179 9.43 -24.14 30.48
CA LEU A 179 9.84 -22.78 30.16
C LEU A 179 8.63 -21.90 29.89
N VAL A 180 8.60 -20.71 30.48
CA VAL A 180 7.69 -19.65 30.09
C VAL A 180 8.18 -19.01 28.79
N PRO A 181 7.36 -18.92 27.75
CA PRO A 181 7.79 -18.48 26.43
C PRO A 181 7.86 -16.93 26.29
N ASP A 182 8.20 -16.20 27.34
CA ASP A 182 8.15 -14.73 27.37
C ASP A 182 8.95 -14.07 26.23
N ARG A 183 10.17 -14.56 25.97
CA ARG A 183 11.00 -14.03 24.88
C ARG A 183 10.41 -14.29 23.50
N TYR A 184 9.80 -15.45 23.31
CA TYR A 184 9.09 -15.79 22.07
C TYR A 184 7.85 -14.93 21.91
N LEU A 185 7.04 -14.81 22.97
CA LEU A 185 5.84 -13.96 22.96
C LEU A 185 6.15 -12.48 22.73
N GLN A 186 7.22 -11.95 23.32
CA GLN A 186 7.69 -10.59 23.04
C GLN A 186 8.14 -10.41 21.57
N THR A 187 8.72 -11.43 20.96
CA THR A 187 9.16 -11.38 19.55
C THR A 187 7.97 -11.30 18.59
N ILE A 188 6.85 -11.93 18.93
CA ILE A 188 5.62 -11.88 18.10
C ILE A 188 4.77 -10.62 18.38
N GLN A 189 4.92 -10.00 19.54
CA GLN A 189 4.31 -8.73 19.92
C GLN A 189 4.78 -7.60 19.04
N GLY A 190 4.50 -7.13 18.10
CA GLY A 190 5.02 -6.06 17.23
C GLY A 190 5.12 -6.48 15.77
N LYS A 191 4.82 -7.76 15.52
CA LYS A 191 4.71 -8.29 14.16
C LYS A 191 3.25 -8.48 13.73
N ASP A 192 2.31 -8.07 14.56
CA ASP A 192 0.89 -8.06 14.23
C ASP A 192 0.55 -6.99 13.16
N LEU A 193 -0.54 -7.19 12.48
CA LEU A 193 -1.01 -6.26 11.44
C LEU A 193 -1.20 -4.84 11.96
N ALA A 194 -1.66 -4.67 13.20
CA ALA A 194 -1.88 -3.36 13.81
C ALA A 194 -0.57 -2.58 13.91
N SER A 195 0.49 -3.23 14.43
CA SER A 195 1.83 -2.66 14.55
C SER A 195 2.45 -2.37 13.18
N LEU A 196 2.30 -3.29 12.23
CA LEU A 196 2.78 -3.12 10.86
C LEU A 196 2.14 -1.87 10.23
N PHE A 197 0.82 -1.74 10.30
CA PHE A 197 0.10 -0.63 9.66
C PHE A 197 0.36 0.71 10.35
N SER A 198 0.59 0.75 11.66
CA SER A 198 0.97 1.98 12.37
C SER A 198 2.29 2.59 11.90
N GLY A 199 3.18 1.77 11.34
CA GLY A 199 4.47 2.19 10.79
C GLY A 199 4.43 2.69 9.34
N PHE A 200 3.33 2.50 8.61
CA PHE A 200 3.25 2.98 7.23
C PHE A 200 3.02 4.49 7.14
N ILE A 201 3.85 5.15 6.34
CA ILE A 201 3.65 6.54 5.97
C ILE A 201 2.78 6.59 4.71
N VAL A 202 1.63 7.24 4.80
CA VAL A 202 0.70 7.44 3.68
C VAL A 202 0.62 8.89 3.26
N ASP A 203 0.29 9.12 1.98
CA ASP A 203 0.05 10.46 1.45
C ASP A 203 -1.10 11.15 2.20
N ALA A 204 -1.07 12.49 2.30
CA ALA A 204 -2.13 13.26 2.93
C ALA A 204 -3.51 12.95 2.31
N GLY A 205 -4.49 12.65 3.15
CA GLY A 205 -5.84 12.27 2.73
C GLY A 205 -5.94 10.84 2.20
N SER A 206 -4.91 10.00 2.40
CA SER A 206 -4.93 8.57 2.10
C SER A 206 -4.90 7.75 3.37
N ASN A 207 -5.51 6.57 3.35
CA ASN A 207 -5.43 5.58 4.41
C ASN A 207 -5.18 4.19 3.81
N LEU A 208 -4.54 3.33 4.62
CA LEU A 208 -4.37 1.91 4.37
C LEU A 208 -5.10 1.11 5.43
N TYR A 209 -5.73 0.01 5.01
CA TYR A 209 -6.43 -0.92 5.89
C TYR A 209 -6.06 -2.35 5.55
N ALA A 210 -5.97 -3.20 6.58
CA ALA A 210 -6.09 -4.64 6.47
C ALA A 210 -7.40 -5.06 7.14
N ILE A 211 -8.24 -5.77 6.42
CA ILE A 211 -9.59 -6.16 6.84
C ILE A 211 -9.65 -7.68 6.80
N ASN A 212 -10.11 -8.29 7.88
CA ASN A 212 -10.34 -9.72 7.91
C ASN A 212 -11.41 -10.11 6.88
N ALA A 213 -11.12 -11.08 6.02
CA ALA A 213 -11.97 -11.44 4.90
C ALA A 213 -13.30 -12.09 5.31
N ASP A 214 -13.33 -12.75 6.48
CA ASP A 214 -14.50 -13.50 6.96
C ASP A 214 -15.49 -12.60 7.69
N ASN A 215 -15.01 -11.84 8.68
CA ASN A 215 -15.87 -11.02 9.54
C ASN A 215 -15.89 -9.54 9.20
N LYS A 216 -15.05 -9.10 8.23
CA LYS A 216 -14.89 -7.71 7.77
C LYS A 216 -14.43 -6.72 8.85
N GLN A 217 -13.80 -7.19 9.90
CA GLN A 217 -13.20 -6.33 10.92
C GLN A 217 -11.88 -5.73 10.42
N ILE A 218 -11.65 -4.45 10.71
CA ILE A 218 -10.40 -3.74 10.40
C ILE A 218 -9.37 -4.14 11.47
N VAL A 219 -8.40 -4.97 11.06
CA VAL A 219 -7.34 -5.53 11.93
C VAL A 219 -6.00 -4.81 11.77
N GLY A 220 -5.87 -3.95 10.76
CA GLY A 220 -4.74 -3.06 10.55
C GLY A 220 -5.20 -1.75 9.92
N SER A 221 -4.72 -0.61 10.41
CA SER A 221 -5.13 0.70 9.89
C SER A 221 -4.06 1.76 10.15
N THR A 222 -3.83 2.63 9.15
CA THR A 222 -3.06 3.87 9.34
C THR A 222 -3.89 4.97 10.00
N ASN A 223 -5.23 4.83 10.01
CA ASN A 223 -6.13 5.69 10.77
C ASN A 223 -6.53 4.99 12.07
N ILE A 224 -5.98 5.43 13.19
CA ILE A 224 -6.20 4.82 14.50
C ILE A 224 -7.68 4.81 14.91
N ASN A 225 -8.48 5.79 14.45
CA ASN A 225 -9.89 5.87 14.79
C ASN A 225 -10.74 4.77 14.13
N HIS A 226 -10.21 4.14 13.07
CA HIS A 226 -10.90 3.06 12.38
C HIS A 226 -10.46 1.67 12.85
N MET A 227 -9.45 1.58 13.73
CA MET A 227 -8.94 0.33 14.24
C MET A 227 -10.00 -0.43 15.02
N ASN A 228 -10.13 -1.73 14.77
CA ASN A 228 -11.12 -2.63 15.37
C ASN A 228 -12.60 -2.36 14.99
N LEU A 229 -12.91 -1.37 14.17
CA LEU A 229 -14.24 -1.20 13.59
C LEU A 229 -14.49 -2.25 12.49
N TYR A 230 -15.74 -2.42 12.11
CA TYR A 230 -16.11 -3.17 10.92
C TYR A 230 -16.14 -2.26 9.70
N ALA A 231 -15.81 -2.78 8.51
CA ALA A 231 -15.82 -2.02 7.26
C ALA A 231 -17.16 -1.30 7.02
N ASP A 232 -18.27 -1.94 7.39
CA ASP A 232 -19.62 -1.40 7.24
C ASP A 232 -19.85 -0.17 8.15
N ASN A 233 -19.16 -0.05 9.31
CA ASN A 233 -19.29 1.12 10.20
C ASN A 233 -18.79 2.43 9.54
N ILE A 234 -17.91 2.33 8.57
CA ILE A 234 -17.36 3.48 7.83
C ILE A 234 -17.84 3.51 6.37
N ASN A 235 -18.88 2.76 6.03
CA ASN A 235 -19.42 2.61 4.67
C ASN A 235 -18.39 2.12 3.63
N LEU A 236 -17.46 1.26 4.02
CA LEU A 236 -16.43 0.71 3.14
C LEU A 236 -16.85 -0.64 2.55
N ASP A 237 -17.15 -0.67 1.25
CA ASP A 237 -17.37 -1.92 0.49
C ASP A 237 -16.02 -2.56 0.16
N VAL A 238 -15.82 -3.78 0.65
CA VAL A 238 -14.58 -4.56 0.52
C VAL A 238 -14.69 -5.73 -0.47
N SER A 239 -15.67 -5.69 -1.37
CA SER A 239 -15.81 -6.72 -2.39
C SER A 239 -14.61 -6.70 -3.35
N SER A 240 -13.78 -7.75 -3.31
CA SER A 240 -12.62 -7.93 -4.20
C SER A 240 -12.42 -9.40 -4.53
N LYS A 241 -11.84 -9.66 -5.71
CA LYS A 241 -11.39 -10.99 -6.10
C LYS A 241 -9.99 -11.25 -5.57
N TYR A 242 -9.66 -12.52 -5.44
CA TYR A 242 -8.35 -12.98 -5.00
C TYR A 242 -7.24 -12.51 -5.96
N HIS A 243 -6.20 -11.87 -5.43
CA HIS A 243 -5.06 -11.31 -6.17
C HIS A 243 -5.40 -10.36 -7.33
N GLU A 244 -6.59 -9.76 -7.32
CA GLU A 244 -7.01 -8.79 -8.34
C GLU A 244 -7.29 -7.43 -7.68
N SER A 245 -6.63 -6.36 -8.19
CA SER A 245 -6.90 -5.00 -7.73
C SER A 245 -8.16 -4.45 -8.37
N LYS A 246 -9.06 -3.91 -7.55
CA LYS A 246 -10.31 -3.27 -7.99
C LYS A 246 -10.34 -1.82 -7.54
N LEU A 247 -10.41 -0.91 -8.52
CA LEU A 247 -10.67 0.52 -8.26
C LEU A 247 -12.17 0.77 -8.18
N SER A 248 -12.60 1.49 -7.17
CA SER A 248 -13.96 1.97 -6.99
C SER A 248 -13.96 3.38 -6.40
N ILE A 249 -15.14 4.05 -6.45
CA ILE A 249 -15.36 5.32 -5.78
C ILE A 249 -16.41 5.08 -4.70
N GLN A 250 -16.09 5.41 -3.46
CA GLN A 250 -16.94 5.16 -2.29
C GLN A 250 -17.00 6.38 -1.40
N TYR A 251 -18.01 6.44 -0.55
CA TYR A 251 -18.15 7.46 0.49
C TYR A 251 -17.81 6.84 1.84
N ILE A 252 -16.65 7.22 2.39
CA ILE A 252 -16.13 6.78 3.69
C ILE A 252 -16.27 7.98 4.63
N ASP A 253 -16.97 7.81 5.75
CA ASP A 253 -17.30 8.91 6.68
C ASP A 253 -17.90 10.13 5.95
N ASP A 254 -18.81 9.89 5.01
CA ASP A 254 -19.46 10.89 4.14
C ASP A 254 -18.51 11.65 3.20
N ILE A 255 -17.24 11.25 3.12
CA ILE A 255 -16.24 11.83 2.22
C ILE A 255 -16.05 10.92 1.01
N ARG A 256 -16.11 11.50 -0.20
CA ARG A 256 -15.87 10.79 -1.45
C ARG A 256 -14.40 10.40 -1.58
N ASN A 257 -14.13 9.09 -1.70
CA ASN A 257 -12.80 8.51 -1.82
C ASN A 257 -12.66 7.66 -3.08
N TYR A 258 -11.45 7.64 -3.66
CA TYR A 258 -10.98 6.56 -4.51
C TYR A 258 -10.50 5.42 -3.62
N VAL A 259 -10.94 4.21 -3.91
CA VAL A 259 -10.69 3.02 -3.11
C VAL A 259 -10.12 1.94 -4.02
N VAL A 260 -8.97 1.38 -3.66
CA VAL A 260 -8.40 0.18 -4.29
C VAL A 260 -8.41 -0.93 -3.27
N THR A 261 -9.01 -2.05 -3.63
CA THR A 261 -9.07 -3.27 -2.82
C THR A 261 -8.23 -4.38 -3.46
N TYR A 262 -7.60 -5.20 -2.63
CA TYR A 262 -6.78 -6.34 -3.05
C TYR A 262 -6.90 -7.45 -2.00
N ARG A 263 -7.30 -8.66 -2.39
CA ARG A 263 -7.49 -9.77 -1.45
C ARG A 263 -6.28 -10.70 -1.46
N ILE A 264 -5.78 -10.97 -0.26
CA ILE A 264 -4.74 -11.97 0.03
C ILE A 264 -5.28 -12.88 1.13
N ASP A 265 -5.11 -14.20 1.02
CA ASP A 265 -5.52 -15.19 2.02
C ASP A 265 -6.71 -14.75 2.90
N ASP A 266 -6.50 -14.57 4.19
CA ASP A 266 -7.51 -14.20 5.17
C ASP A 266 -7.76 -12.69 5.25
N TYR A 267 -7.10 -11.88 4.41
CA TYR A 267 -7.17 -10.43 4.49
C TYR A 267 -7.57 -9.77 3.17
N ILE A 268 -8.25 -8.64 3.30
CA ILE A 268 -8.48 -7.70 2.20
C ILE A 268 -7.70 -6.42 2.52
N LEU A 269 -6.68 -6.14 1.70
CA LEU A 269 -5.94 -4.90 1.77
C LEU A 269 -6.70 -3.81 1.03
N VAL A 270 -6.80 -2.65 1.64
CA VAL A 270 -7.52 -1.51 1.06
C VAL A 270 -6.67 -0.25 1.17
N ARG A 271 -6.55 0.47 0.06
CA ARG A 271 -6.01 1.82 0.06
C ARG A 271 -7.08 2.80 -0.37
N THR A 272 -7.24 3.87 0.40
CA THR A 272 -8.18 4.94 0.10
C THR A 272 -7.43 6.25 -0.13
N SER A 273 -8.01 7.14 -0.92
CA SER A 273 -7.56 8.52 -1.05
C SER A 273 -8.75 9.43 -1.30
N VAL A 274 -8.81 10.53 -0.57
CA VAL A 274 -9.87 11.53 -0.71
C VAL A 274 -9.87 12.09 -2.14
N SER A 275 -11.01 12.02 -2.81
CA SER A 275 -11.16 12.42 -4.22
C SER A 275 -10.70 13.86 -4.48
N SER A 276 -10.95 14.79 -3.55
CA SER A 276 -10.56 16.19 -3.69
C SER A 276 -9.04 16.38 -3.74
N VAL A 277 -8.25 15.52 -3.09
CA VAL A 277 -6.79 15.56 -3.11
C VAL A 277 -6.27 15.21 -4.50
N LEU A 278 -6.76 14.10 -5.08
CA LEU A 278 -6.38 13.67 -6.43
C LEU A 278 -6.86 14.65 -7.49
N MET A 279 -8.10 15.14 -7.38
CA MET A 279 -8.65 16.13 -8.30
C MET A 279 -7.92 17.47 -8.25
N LYS A 280 -7.45 17.90 -7.08
CA LYS A 280 -6.68 19.16 -6.93
C LYS A 280 -5.39 19.13 -7.75
N GLN A 281 -4.72 17.99 -7.81
CA GLN A 281 -3.52 17.82 -8.64
C GLN A 281 -3.85 17.97 -10.13
N VAL A 282 -4.90 17.28 -10.62
CA VAL A 282 -5.36 17.35 -12.02
C VAL A 282 -5.76 18.77 -12.38
N LEU A 283 -6.47 19.46 -11.48
CA LEU A 283 -6.93 20.83 -11.70
C LEU A 283 -5.75 21.81 -11.77
N SER A 284 -4.77 21.70 -10.89
CA SER A 284 -3.55 22.52 -10.90
C SER A 284 -2.78 22.41 -12.21
N ASP A 285 -2.58 21.17 -12.71
CA ASP A 285 -1.91 20.92 -13.98
C ASP A 285 -2.70 21.50 -15.17
N SER A 286 -4.03 21.35 -15.14
CA SER A 286 -4.92 21.89 -16.19
C SER A 286 -4.95 23.42 -16.20
N ILE A 287 -4.93 24.07 -15.05
CA ILE A 287 -4.85 25.55 -14.95
C ILE A 287 -3.51 26.05 -15.50
N THR A 288 -2.43 25.36 -15.17
CA THR A 288 -1.09 25.72 -15.70
C THR A 288 -1.04 25.63 -17.22
N LEU A 289 -1.58 24.56 -17.80
CA LEU A 289 -1.72 24.42 -19.25
C LEU A 289 -2.59 25.51 -19.85
N ALA A 290 -3.73 25.83 -19.24
CA ALA A 290 -4.64 26.88 -19.69
C ALA A 290 -3.94 28.25 -19.77
N PHE A 291 -3.12 28.56 -18.77
CA PHE A 291 -2.35 29.80 -18.74
C PHE A 291 -1.34 29.90 -19.90
N TYR A 292 -0.60 28.82 -20.18
CA TYR A 292 0.33 28.80 -21.32
C TYR A 292 -0.39 28.90 -22.67
N LEU A 293 -1.49 28.18 -22.85
CA LEU A 293 -2.28 28.25 -24.08
C LEU A 293 -2.86 29.65 -24.31
N LEU A 294 -3.32 30.31 -23.24
CA LEU A 294 -3.86 31.69 -23.32
C LEU A 294 -2.80 32.68 -23.83
N ILE A 295 -1.57 32.59 -23.33
CA ILE A 295 -0.44 33.41 -23.80
C ILE A 295 -0.17 33.13 -25.28
N ILE A 296 -0.07 31.87 -25.69
CA ILE A 296 0.19 31.48 -27.07
C ILE A 296 -0.92 32.00 -27.99
N TYR A 297 -2.20 31.91 -27.60
CA TYR A 297 -3.30 32.39 -28.43
C TYR A 297 -3.33 33.92 -28.56
N ILE A 298 -3.04 34.65 -27.48
CA ILE A 298 -2.90 36.10 -27.54
C ILE A 298 -1.79 36.50 -28.54
N LEU A 299 -0.63 35.88 -28.45
CA LEU A 299 0.48 36.14 -29.37
C LEU A 299 0.12 35.77 -30.82
N ALA A 300 -0.54 34.63 -31.02
CA ALA A 300 -0.98 34.21 -32.36
C ALA A 300 -1.99 35.23 -32.96
N ILE A 301 -2.99 35.69 -32.19
CA ILE A 301 -3.95 36.70 -32.64
C ILE A 301 -3.24 38.01 -33.00
N LEU A 302 -2.29 38.46 -32.18
CA LEU A 302 -1.53 39.69 -32.44
C LEU A 302 -0.70 39.56 -33.73
N ILE A 303 0.00 38.43 -33.96
CA ILE A 303 0.77 38.20 -35.15
C ILE A 303 -0.11 38.14 -36.40
N ILE A 304 -1.18 37.32 -36.34
CA ILE A 304 -2.10 37.15 -37.48
C ILE A 304 -2.75 38.50 -37.84
N THR A 305 -3.23 39.24 -36.84
CA THR A 305 -3.85 40.55 -37.10
C THR A 305 -2.91 41.54 -37.72
N ARG A 306 -1.63 41.58 -37.27
CA ARG A 306 -0.61 42.44 -37.88
C ARG A 306 -0.30 42.08 -39.33
N VAL A 307 -0.17 40.75 -39.58
CA VAL A 307 0.10 40.27 -40.97
C VAL A 307 -1.07 40.61 -41.89
N LEU A 308 -2.31 40.36 -41.42
CA LEU A 308 -3.50 40.67 -42.19
C LEU A 308 -3.66 42.20 -42.44
N ASP A 309 -3.44 43.03 -41.44
CA ASP A 309 -3.49 44.49 -41.58
C ASP A 309 -2.46 44.97 -42.60
N LYS A 310 -1.21 44.46 -42.50
CA LYS A 310 -0.10 44.94 -43.39
C LYS A 310 -0.19 44.40 -44.81
N LYS A 311 -0.55 43.12 -44.99
CA LYS A 311 -0.48 42.46 -46.30
C LYS A 311 -1.82 42.49 -47.07
N ILE A 312 -2.95 42.50 -46.40
CA ILE A 312 -4.28 42.38 -47.04
C ILE A 312 -5.05 43.69 -46.97
N ILE A 313 -5.28 44.20 -45.78
CA ILE A 313 -6.16 45.36 -45.61
C ILE A 313 -5.54 46.59 -46.22
N LYS A 314 -4.21 46.79 -46.00
CA LYS A 314 -3.49 47.92 -46.62
C LYS A 314 -3.47 47.84 -48.13
N SER A 315 -3.26 46.64 -48.70
CA SER A 315 -3.24 46.42 -50.16
C SER A 315 -4.60 46.71 -50.81
N ILE A 316 -5.70 46.27 -50.18
CA ILE A 316 -7.05 46.57 -50.66
C ILE A 316 -7.33 48.08 -50.60
N ASP A 317 -6.90 48.78 -49.53
CA ASP A 317 -7.06 50.22 -49.40
C ASP A 317 -6.25 50.99 -50.44
N GLU A 318 -5.02 50.55 -50.76
CA GLU A 318 -4.17 51.09 -51.81
C GLU A 318 -4.79 50.89 -53.19
N ILE A 319 -5.36 49.71 -53.50
CA ILE A 319 -6.08 49.45 -54.75
C ILE A 319 -7.29 50.36 -54.87
N ASN A 320 -8.14 50.45 -53.83
CA ASN A 320 -9.35 51.30 -53.84
C ASN A 320 -8.98 52.77 -54.08
N LYS A 321 -7.95 53.27 -53.37
CA LYS A 321 -7.49 54.66 -53.57
C LYS A 321 -6.94 54.90 -54.98
N SER A 322 -6.31 53.90 -55.60
CA SER A 322 -5.81 53.99 -56.95
C SER A 322 -6.94 53.98 -57.97
N LEU A 323 -7.98 53.17 -57.74
CA LEU A 323 -9.19 53.16 -58.55
C LEU A 323 -9.95 54.51 -58.47
N ASP A 324 -10.10 55.08 -57.26
CA ASP A 324 -10.73 56.39 -57.05
C ASP A 324 -9.98 57.51 -57.83
N LYS A 325 -8.64 57.40 -57.92
CA LYS A 325 -7.83 58.37 -58.71
C LYS A 325 -8.00 58.20 -60.21
N ILE A 326 -8.13 56.96 -60.70
CA ILE A 326 -8.39 56.68 -62.12
C ILE A 326 -9.81 57.21 -62.50
N GLU A 327 -10.80 57.04 -61.65
CA GLU A 327 -12.18 57.50 -61.87
C GLU A 327 -12.29 59.04 -61.95
N ASN A 328 -11.48 59.73 -61.16
CA ASN A 328 -11.48 61.21 -61.09
C ASN A 328 -10.51 61.88 -62.09
N ASP A 329 -10.52 61.43 -63.38
CA ASP A 329 -9.79 61.97 -64.51
C ASP A 329 -8.24 61.80 -64.52
N ASN A 330 -7.66 60.92 -63.75
CA ASN A 330 -6.26 60.67 -63.78
C ASN A 330 -5.98 59.29 -64.46
N ILE A 331 -6.41 59.16 -65.70
CA ILE A 331 -6.44 57.93 -66.50
C ILE A 331 -5.04 57.29 -66.63
N ASN A 332 -3.96 58.05 -66.52
CA ASN A 332 -2.58 57.58 -66.60
C ASN A 332 -2.03 57.12 -65.22
N TYR A 333 -2.87 56.96 -64.18
CA TYR A 333 -2.43 56.51 -62.87
C TYR A 333 -2.28 54.98 -62.84
N GLU A 334 -1.07 54.51 -62.58
CA GLU A 334 -0.72 53.09 -62.51
C GLU A 334 -0.95 52.58 -61.10
N VAL A 335 -1.74 51.48 -60.98
CA VAL A 335 -1.95 50.78 -59.70
C VAL A 335 -0.69 49.96 -59.44
N ARG A 336 -0.06 50.20 -58.27
CA ARG A 336 1.14 49.43 -57.85
C ARG A 336 0.92 48.95 -56.43
N VAL A 337 0.66 47.64 -56.24
CA VAL A 337 0.59 46.97 -54.99
C VAL A 337 1.42 45.68 -55.05
N ASP A 338 2.55 45.69 -54.36
CA ASP A 338 3.58 44.63 -54.42
C ASP A 338 3.71 43.78 -53.13
N THR A 339 2.61 43.72 -52.34
CA THR A 339 2.61 43.09 -51.03
C THR A 339 2.51 41.57 -51.04
N THR A 340 1.80 40.97 -52.01
CA THR A 340 1.73 39.54 -52.31
C THR A 340 1.57 39.34 -53.81
N GLU A 341 1.89 38.14 -54.33
CA GLU A 341 1.80 37.76 -55.73
C GLU A 341 0.39 38.00 -56.29
N GLU A 342 -0.66 37.64 -55.54
CA GLU A 342 -2.04 37.83 -55.95
C GLU A 342 -2.43 39.33 -56.10
N PHE A 343 -1.88 40.20 -55.26
CA PHE A 343 -2.12 41.64 -55.37
C PHE A 343 -1.29 42.29 -56.49
N MET A 344 -0.11 41.77 -56.82
CA MET A 344 0.67 42.15 -57.99
C MET A 344 -0.07 41.81 -59.29
N GLU A 345 -0.52 40.57 -59.43
CA GLU A 345 -1.31 40.11 -60.58
C GLU A 345 -2.61 40.94 -60.72
N LEU A 346 -3.33 41.23 -59.60
CA LEU A 346 -4.51 42.06 -59.64
C LEU A 346 -4.18 43.48 -60.10
N SER A 347 -3.08 44.06 -59.67
CA SER A 347 -2.62 45.40 -60.12
C SER A 347 -2.32 45.42 -61.62
N ASP A 348 -1.64 44.38 -62.15
CA ASP A 348 -1.33 44.23 -63.56
C ASP A 348 -2.61 44.07 -64.42
N HIS A 349 -3.55 43.30 -63.97
CA HIS A 349 -4.84 43.13 -64.63
C HIS A 349 -5.64 44.45 -64.68
N ILE A 350 -5.66 45.21 -63.55
CA ILE A 350 -6.32 46.54 -63.52
C ILE A 350 -5.64 47.50 -64.50
N ASN A 351 -4.32 47.57 -64.50
CA ASN A 351 -3.54 48.44 -65.40
C ASN A 351 -3.78 48.07 -66.87
N SER A 352 -3.80 46.80 -67.22
CA SER A 352 -4.10 46.30 -68.56
C SER A 352 -5.54 46.64 -68.97
N MET A 353 -6.50 46.52 -68.06
CA MET A 353 -7.90 46.91 -68.34
C MET A 353 -8.03 48.40 -68.63
N VAL A 354 -7.42 49.25 -67.83
CA VAL A 354 -7.41 50.69 -68.00
C VAL A 354 -6.76 51.06 -69.36
N THR A 355 -5.61 50.45 -69.72
CA THR A 355 -4.93 50.70 -70.99
C THR A 355 -5.76 50.29 -72.23
N ASN A 356 -6.59 49.21 -72.09
CA ASN A 356 -7.43 48.71 -73.20
C ASN A 356 -8.79 49.48 -73.36
N MET A 357 -9.15 50.27 -72.38
CA MET A 357 -10.42 51.05 -72.41
C MET A 357 -10.26 52.40 -73.10
N PHE A 358 -9.05 52.83 -73.29
CA PHE A 358 -8.70 54.10 -73.94
C PHE A 358 -7.63 53.90 -75.02
#